data_89fa8ab5045c18724efb4be2a2bae23f
#
_entry.id   89fa8ab5045c18724efb4be2a2bae23f
#
_cell.length_a   1.000
_cell.length_b   1.000
_cell.length_c   1.000
_cell.angle_alpha   90.00
_cell.angle_beta   90.00
_cell.angle_gamma   90.00
#
_symmetry.space_group_name_H-M   'P 1'
#
loop_
_entity.id
_entity.type
_entity.pdbx_description
1 polymer ?
#
loop_
_entity_poly.entity_id
_entity_poly.type
_entity_poly.pdbx_seq_one_letter_code
_entity_poly.pdbx_strand_id
1 'polypeptide(L)'
;MATSSSLPRLRSRTVARDAGAPAAYALGALLLAGEAAVHVQQFVAEFYGVRWIGPLFVANAVAVVVTLAGLARARTRPAAALAGIVISAVALASLIISYGQGLFGWQEAGFRTPVALAMITEAGAVILLATALALRSE
;
A
#
# COMPACT_ATOMS: atom_id res chain seq x y z
N MET A 1 -50.62 13.94 16.80
CA MET A 1 -49.70 12.85 17.15
C MET A 1 -48.77 12.64 15.96
N ALA A 2 -47.56 13.17 16.00
CA ALA A 2 -46.56 12.98 14.96
C ALA A 2 -45.48 12.03 15.50
N THR A 3 -45.49 10.77 15.04
CA THR A 3 -44.46 9.77 15.38
C THR A 3 -43.24 9.97 14.50
N SER A 4 -42.18 10.49 15.09
CA SER A 4 -40.88 10.68 14.49
C SER A 4 -40.24 9.31 14.12
N SER A 5 -40.17 8.99 12.84
CA SER A 5 -39.56 7.74 12.28
C SER A 5 -38.14 7.95 11.74
N SER A 6 -37.32 8.85 12.35
CA SER A 6 -36.00 9.24 11.81
C SER A 6 -34.79 8.49 12.38
N LEU A 7 -34.93 7.50 13.26
CA LEU A 7 -33.83 6.83 13.95
C LEU A 7 -33.10 5.65 13.24
N PRO A 8 -33.66 4.94 12.22
CA PRO A 8 -32.96 3.80 11.63
C PRO A 8 -31.77 4.17 10.73
N ARG A 9 -31.81 5.33 10.06
CA ARG A 9 -30.79 5.70 9.06
C ARG A 9 -29.42 6.12 9.63
N LEU A 10 -29.40 6.71 10.83
CA LEU A 10 -28.16 7.13 11.49
C LEU A 10 -27.39 5.92 12.04
N ARG A 11 -28.09 4.92 12.55
CA ARG A 11 -27.48 3.71 13.10
C ARG A 11 -26.84 2.83 12.02
N SER A 12 -27.42 2.77 10.82
CA SER A 12 -26.84 2.03 9.69
C SER A 12 -25.55 2.67 9.16
N ARG A 13 -25.45 4.00 9.19
CA ARG A 13 -24.25 4.73 8.73
C ARG A 13 -23.07 4.56 9.69
N THR A 14 -23.30 4.57 11.01
CA THR A 14 -22.25 4.33 11.99
C THR A 14 -21.71 2.91 11.91
N VAL A 15 -22.57 1.90 11.86
CA VAL A 15 -22.16 0.48 11.75
C VAL A 15 -21.37 0.22 10.46
N ALA A 16 -21.75 0.83 9.34
CA ALA A 16 -21.02 0.68 8.08
C ALA A 16 -19.62 1.36 8.12
N ARG A 17 -19.51 2.49 8.83
CA ARG A 17 -18.22 3.19 9.05
C ARG A 17 -17.31 2.42 10.01
N ASP A 18 -17.85 1.88 11.09
CA ASP A 18 -17.11 1.11 12.09
C ASP A 18 -16.47 -0.17 11.48
N ALA A 19 -17.08 -0.73 10.42
CA ALA A 19 -16.54 -1.87 9.68
C ALA A 19 -15.58 -1.47 8.55
N GLY A 20 -15.68 -0.24 8.03
CA GLY A 20 -14.94 0.23 6.87
C GLY A 20 -13.43 0.39 7.12
N ALA A 21 -13.06 1.02 8.22
CA ALA A 21 -11.65 1.25 8.55
C ALA A 21 -10.86 -0.06 8.76
N PRO A 22 -11.35 -1.06 9.55
CA PRO A 22 -10.68 -2.35 9.68
C PRO A 22 -10.50 -3.09 8.35
N ALA A 23 -11.53 -3.08 7.50
CA ALA A 23 -11.46 -3.71 6.18
C ALA A 23 -10.43 -3.04 5.28
N ALA A 24 -10.40 -1.70 5.26
CA ALA A 24 -9.41 -0.94 4.48
C ALA A 24 -7.98 -1.19 4.96
N TYR A 25 -7.73 -1.27 6.29
CA TYR A 25 -6.43 -1.68 6.82
C TYR A 25 -6.04 -3.09 6.39
N ALA A 26 -6.96 -4.05 6.46
CA ALA A 26 -6.70 -5.45 6.11
C ALA A 26 -6.37 -5.58 4.60
N LEU A 27 -7.15 -4.95 3.74
CA LEU A 27 -6.90 -4.94 2.29
C LEU A 27 -5.61 -4.19 1.94
N GLY A 28 -5.34 -3.05 2.58
CA GLY A 28 -4.08 -2.32 2.42
C GLY A 28 -2.87 -3.16 2.84
N ALA A 29 -2.97 -3.89 3.96
CA ALA A 29 -1.92 -4.81 4.40
C ALA A 29 -1.72 -5.97 3.40
N LEU A 30 -2.79 -6.51 2.82
CA LEU A 30 -2.69 -7.55 1.79
C LEU A 30 -1.96 -7.04 0.55
N LEU A 31 -2.25 -5.82 0.10
CA LEU A 31 -1.58 -5.21 -1.04
C LEU A 31 -0.11 -4.90 -0.74
N LEU A 32 0.23 -4.42 0.47
CA LEU A 32 1.62 -4.28 0.90
C LEU A 32 2.36 -5.63 0.87
N ALA A 33 1.73 -6.70 1.34
CA ALA A 33 2.34 -8.04 1.26
C ALA A 33 2.58 -8.47 -0.20
N GLY A 34 1.63 -8.16 -1.10
CA GLY A 34 1.78 -8.36 -2.55
C GLY A 34 2.94 -7.54 -3.13
N GLU A 35 3.06 -6.26 -2.74
CA GLU A 35 4.18 -5.38 -3.11
C GLU A 35 5.52 -6.01 -2.70
N ALA A 36 5.68 -6.43 -1.44
CA ALA A 36 6.89 -7.08 -0.98
C ALA A 36 7.21 -8.37 -1.79
N ALA A 37 6.19 -9.17 -2.09
CA ALA A 37 6.36 -10.38 -2.89
C ALA A 37 6.86 -10.08 -4.31
N VAL A 38 6.30 -9.06 -4.96
CA VAL A 38 6.76 -8.60 -6.28
C VAL A 38 8.20 -8.11 -6.22
N HIS A 39 8.56 -7.31 -5.20
CA HIS A 39 9.92 -6.81 -5.03
C HIS A 39 10.93 -7.93 -4.80
N VAL A 40 10.62 -8.92 -3.95
CA VAL A 40 11.48 -10.10 -3.74
C VAL A 40 11.62 -10.91 -5.03
N GLN A 41 10.52 -11.17 -5.72
CA GLN A 41 10.52 -11.93 -6.97
C GLN A 41 11.36 -11.23 -8.04
N GLN A 42 11.21 -9.93 -8.22
CA GLN A 42 11.97 -9.16 -9.19
C GLN A 42 13.45 -9.07 -8.81
N PHE A 43 13.77 -8.89 -7.53
CA PHE A 43 15.16 -8.95 -7.06
C PHE A 43 15.83 -10.25 -7.46
N VAL A 44 15.20 -11.40 -7.18
CA VAL A 44 15.78 -12.71 -7.48
C VAL A 44 15.85 -12.99 -8.98
N ALA A 45 14.83 -12.59 -9.75
CA ALA A 45 14.73 -12.89 -11.17
C ALA A 45 15.61 -12.01 -12.06
N GLU A 46 15.74 -10.70 -11.74
CA GLU A 46 16.30 -9.72 -12.67
C GLU A 46 17.31 -8.76 -12.03
N PHE A 47 17.12 -8.36 -10.76
CA PHE A 47 17.85 -7.24 -10.18
C PHE A 47 18.94 -7.61 -9.20
N TYR A 48 19.19 -8.91 -8.95
CA TYR A 48 20.20 -9.38 -7.98
C TYR A 48 21.58 -8.75 -8.20
N GLY A 49 22.03 -8.63 -9.44
CA GLY A 49 23.33 -8.04 -9.81
C GLY A 49 23.28 -6.57 -10.22
N VAL A 50 22.11 -5.93 -10.21
CA VAL A 50 21.97 -4.55 -10.67
C VAL A 50 22.31 -3.58 -9.54
N ARG A 51 23.44 -2.85 -9.71
CA ARG A 51 23.91 -1.86 -8.74
C ARG A 51 22.82 -0.83 -8.45
N TRP A 52 22.63 -0.51 -7.19
CA TRP A 52 21.62 0.40 -6.62
C TRP A 52 20.18 -0.14 -6.69
N ILE A 53 19.73 -0.65 -7.83
CA ILE A 53 18.34 -1.13 -8.00
C ILE A 53 18.10 -2.37 -7.13
N GLY A 54 18.97 -3.40 -7.21
CA GLY A 54 18.82 -4.60 -6.40
C GLY A 54 18.70 -4.33 -4.90
N PRO A 55 19.63 -3.57 -4.29
CA PRO A 55 19.50 -3.16 -2.88
C PRO A 55 18.22 -2.40 -2.55
N LEU A 56 17.69 -1.58 -3.47
CA LEU A 56 16.43 -0.86 -3.25
C LEU A 56 15.23 -1.81 -3.21
N PHE A 57 15.20 -2.85 -4.04
CA PHE A 57 14.16 -3.88 -3.98
C PHE A 57 14.14 -4.61 -2.63
N VAL A 58 15.33 -4.97 -2.11
CA VAL A 58 15.45 -5.58 -0.78
C VAL A 58 15.03 -4.62 0.31
N ALA A 59 15.47 -3.36 0.25
CA ALA A 59 15.12 -2.34 1.24
C ALA A 59 13.60 -2.10 1.28
N ASN A 60 12.92 -2.03 0.12
CA ASN A 60 11.47 -1.93 0.05
C ASN A 60 10.81 -3.14 0.71
N ALA A 61 11.18 -4.36 0.36
CA ALA A 61 10.61 -5.58 0.94
C ALA A 61 10.76 -5.62 2.47
N VAL A 62 11.93 -5.27 3.00
CA VAL A 62 12.18 -5.18 4.45
C VAL A 62 11.32 -4.10 5.10
N ALA A 63 11.25 -2.91 4.50
CA ALA A 63 10.42 -1.80 5.01
C ALA A 63 8.94 -2.18 5.06
N VAL A 64 8.44 -2.87 4.04
CA VAL A 64 7.07 -3.39 4.02
C VAL A 64 6.84 -4.41 5.14
N VAL A 65 7.75 -5.36 5.36
CA VAL A 65 7.62 -6.35 6.46
C VAL A 65 7.53 -5.66 7.83
N VAL A 66 8.38 -4.66 8.08
CA VAL A 66 8.33 -3.87 9.32
C VAL A 66 7.00 -3.11 9.44
N THR A 67 6.53 -2.55 8.34
CA THR A 67 5.23 -1.86 8.28
C THR A 67 4.07 -2.79 8.58
N LEU A 68 4.05 -4.00 8.01
CA LEU A 68 3.04 -5.02 8.29
C LEU A 68 3.00 -5.41 9.77
N ALA A 69 4.17 -5.58 10.40
CA ALA A 69 4.26 -5.83 11.84
C ALA A 69 3.69 -4.65 12.67
N GLY A 70 3.87 -3.42 12.20
CA GLY A 70 3.28 -2.22 12.81
C GLY A 70 1.76 -2.14 12.64
N LEU A 71 1.24 -2.51 11.47
CA LEU A 71 -0.21 -2.56 11.18
C LEU A 71 -0.94 -3.60 12.04
N ALA A 72 -0.28 -4.70 12.40
CA ALA A 72 -0.86 -5.73 13.25
C ALA A 72 -1.14 -5.25 14.69
N ARG A 73 -0.46 -4.19 15.15
CA ARG A 73 -0.60 -3.66 16.51
C ARG A 73 -1.47 -2.40 16.53
N ALA A 74 -2.56 -2.40 17.29
CA ALA A 74 -3.50 -1.28 17.33
C ALA A 74 -2.84 0.07 17.65
N ARG A 75 -1.84 0.09 18.55
CA ARG A 75 -1.14 1.31 18.99
C ARG A 75 -0.29 1.94 17.87
N THR A 76 0.36 1.14 17.03
CA THR A 76 1.27 1.60 15.97
C THR A 76 0.61 1.67 14.60
N ARG A 77 -0.60 1.14 14.47
CA ARG A 77 -1.33 1.01 13.20
C ARG A 77 -1.41 2.30 12.38
N PRO A 78 -1.74 3.49 12.95
CA PRO A 78 -1.81 4.70 12.14
C PRO A 78 -0.45 5.15 11.60
N ALA A 79 0.59 5.07 12.43
CA ALA A 79 1.95 5.41 12.01
C ALA A 79 2.46 4.42 10.95
N ALA A 80 2.16 3.12 11.12
CA ALA A 80 2.50 2.10 10.14
C ALA A 80 1.75 2.29 8.81
N ALA A 81 0.48 2.73 8.85
CA ALA A 81 -0.27 3.05 7.64
C ALA A 81 0.35 4.22 6.88
N LEU A 82 0.75 5.29 7.58
CA LEU A 82 1.48 6.40 6.96
C LEU A 82 2.81 5.94 6.35
N ALA A 83 3.57 5.10 7.06
CA ALA A 83 4.79 4.51 6.52
C ALA A 83 4.53 3.68 5.26
N GLY A 84 3.49 2.85 5.25
CA GLY A 84 3.08 2.08 4.08
C GLY A 84 2.72 2.96 2.89
N ILE A 85 1.96 4.03 3.11
CA ILE A 85 1.63 5.00 2.06
C ILE A 85 2.91 5.60 1.47
N VAL A 86 3.86 6.02 2.29
CA VAL A 86 5.11 6.63 1.82
C VAL A 86 5.96 5.62 1.05
N ILE A 87 6.12 4.40 1.56
CA ILE A 87 6.89 3.32 0.91
C ILE A 87 6.31 3.03 -0.47
N SER A 88 5.01 2.75 -0.56
CA SER A 88 4.35 2.42 -1.83
C SER A 88 4.33 3.62 -2.79
N ALA A 89 4.14 4.84 -2.31
CA ALA A 89 4.19 6.03 -3.17
C ALA A 89 5.59 6.28 -3.74
N VAL A 90 6.65 6.07 -2.95
CA VAL A 90 8.05 6.18 -3.42
C VAL A 90 8.37 5.09 -4.43
N ALA A 91 7.94 3.84 -4.18
CA ALA A 91 8.13 2.73 -5.11
C ALA A 91 7.43 3.01 -6.46
N LEU A 92 6.17 3.43 -6.42
CA LEU A 92 5.39 3.79 -7.62
C LEU A 92 6.03 4.96 -8.39
N ALA A 93 6.47 6.01 -7.69
CA ALA A 93 7.17 7.13 -8.30
C ALA A 93 8.50 6.68 -8.96
N SER A 94 9.25 5.82 -8.29
CA SER A 94 10.50 5.25 -8.81
C SER A 94 10.25 4.44 -10.09
N LEU A 95 9.19 3.65 -10.13
CA LEU A 95 8.77 2.90 -11.31
C LEU A 95 8.42 3.84 -12.47
N ILE A 96 7.65 4.89 -12.23
CA ILE A 96 7.28 5.89 -13.25
C ILE A 96 8.53 6.60 -13.80
N ILE A 97 9.45 6.98 -12.92
CA ILE A 97 10.72 7.62 -13.31
C ILE A 97 11.55 6.67 -14.16
N SER A 98 11.59 5.38 -13.83
CA SER A 98 12.35 4.38 -14.59
C SER A 98 11.87 4.22 -16.04
N TYR A 99 10.58 4.46 -16.31
CA TYR A 99 10.05 4.48 -17.68
C TYR A 99 10.46 5.72 -18.48
N GLY A 100 10.55 6.88 -17.84
CA GLY A 100 10.84 8.15 -18.52
C GLY A 100 12.32 8.43 -18.65
N GLN A 101 12.96 8.74 -17.55
CA GLN A 101 14.33 9.24 -17.49
C GLN A 101 15.35 8.14 -17.12
N GLY A 102 14.86 6.99 -16.71
CA GLY A 102 15.68 5.97 -16.07
C GLY A 102 15.96 6.29 -14.59
N LEU A 103 16.27 5.26 -13.82
CA LEU A 103 16.58 5.34 -12.40
C LEU A 103 17.96 4.70 -12.16
N PHE A 104 18.92 5.46 -11.67
CA PHE A 104 20.29 5.00 -11.41
C PHE A 104 20.96 4.27 -12.59
N GLY A 105 20.67 4.71 -13.83
CA GLY A 105 21.16 4.08 -15.05
C GLY A 105 20.36 2.88 -15.53
N TRP A 106 19.28 2.52 -14.84
CA TRP A 106 18.31 1.53 -15.29
C TRP A 106 17.09 2.20 -15.91
N GLN A 107 16.66 1.70 -17.07
CA GLN A 107 15.42 2.14 -17.71
C GLN A 107 14.52 0.93 -17.96
N GLU A 108 13.26 1.03 -17.55
CA GLU A 108 12.28 -0.02 -17.81
C GLU A 108 11.90 -0.04 -19.29
N ALA A 109 12.10 -1.21 -19.92
CA ALA A 109 11.98 -1.34 -21.38
C ALA A 109 10.56 -1.64 -21.88
N GLY A 110 9.62 -2.01 -21.00
CA GLY A 110 8.29 -2.38 -21.44
C GLY A 110 7.32 -2.71 -20.31
N PHE A 111 6.04 -2.72 -20.66
CA PHE A 111 4.97 -3.06 -19.71
C PHE A 111 4.86 -4.58 -19.59
N ARG A 112 5.34 -5.12 -18.49
CA ARG A 112 5.39 -6.55 -18.17
C ARG A 112 4.45 -6.89 -17.01
N THR A 113 4.10 -8.16 -16.85
CA THR A 113 3.24 -8.61 -15.73
C THR A 113 3.75 -8.15 -14.36
N PRO A 114 5.05 -8.27 -14.01
CA PRO A 114 5.54 -7.77 -12.71
C PRO A 114 5.34 -6.27 -12.51
N VAL A 115 5.48 -5.47 -13.58
CA VAL A 115 5.23 -4.03 -13.56
C VAL A 115 3.76 -3.73 -13.27
N ALA A 116 2.85 -4.43 -13.94
CA ALA A 116 1.41 -4.28 -13.69
C ALA A 116 1.05 -4.64 -12.24
N LEU A 117 1.62 -5.73 -11.72
CA LEU A 117 1.42 -6.15 -10.33
C LEU A 117 1.99 -5.13 -9.34
N ALA A 118 3.18 -4.59 -9.59
CA ALA A 118 3.75 -3.52 -8.78
C ALA A 118 2.82 -2.30 -8.73
N MET A 119 2.39 -1.80 -9.90
CA MET A 119 1.48 -0.65 -9.96
C MET A 119 0.17 -0.88 -9.21
N ILE A 120 -0.44 -2.07 -9.36
CA ILE A 120 -1.70 -2.40 -8.68
C ILE A 120 -1.51 -2.46 -7.16
N THR A 121 -0.45 -3.13 -6.70
CA THR A 121 -0.20 -3.30 -5.27
C THR A 121 0.20 -1.98 -4.61
N GLU A 122 1.08 -1.21 -5.22
CA GLU A 122 1.56 0.07 -4.70
C GLU A 122 0.44 1.13 -4.70
N ALA A 123 -0.22 1.36 -5.83
CA ALA A 123 -1.33 2.32 -5.91
C ALA A 123 -2.50 1.92 -5.01
N GLY A 124 -2.85 0.64 -5.00
CA GLY A 124 -3.92 0.11 -4.17
C GLY A 124 -3.61 0.24 -2.68
N ALA A 125 -2.37 -0.03 -2.25
CA ALA A 125 -1.93 0.14 -0.86
C ALA A 125 -2.06 1.60 -0.42
N VAL A 126 -1.60 2.55 -1.24
CA VAL A 126 -1.74 3.99 -0.97
C VAL A 126 -3.22 4.36 -0.76
N ILE A 127 -4.09 3.98 -1.70
CA ILE A 127 -5.52 4.32 -1.65
C ILE A 127 -6.19 3.72 -0.41
N LEU A 128 -5.98 2.42 -0.15
CA LEU A 128 -6.67 1.73 0.94
C LEU A 128 -6.17 2.17 2.31
N LEU A 129 -4.86 2.38 2.50
CA LEU A 129 -4.32 2.86 3.76
C LEU A 129 -4.72 4.32 4.03
N ALA A 130 -4.75 5.18 3.01
CA ALA A 130 -5.26 6.53 3.14
C ALA A 130 -6.75 6.56 3.50
N THR A 131 -7.56 5.70 2.86
CA THR A 131 -8.98 5.53 3.18
C THR A 131 -9.16 5.06 4.63
N ALA A 132 -8.36 4.09 5.09
CA ALA A 132 -8.42 3.60 6.46
C ALA A 132 -8.11 4.68 7.50
N LEU A 133 -7.13 5.54 7.22
CA LEU A 133 -6.80 6.69 8.07
C LEU A 133 -7.93 7.73 8.08
N ALA A 134 -8.49 8.06 6.93
CA ALA A 134 -9.59 9.02 6.80
C ALA A 134 -10.84 8.56 7.57
N LEU A 135 -11.22 7.28 7.44
CA LEU A 135 -12.37 6.73 8.15
C LEU A 135 -12.19 6.67 9.67
N ARG A 136 -10.94 6.69 10.16
CA ARG A 136 -10.64 6.69 11.58
C ARG A 136 -10.70 8.08 12.22
N SER A 137 -10.44 9.14 11.45
CA SER A 137 -10.34 10.51 11.93
C SER A 137 -11.70 11.22 12.07
N GLU A 138 -12.79 10.60 11.61
CA GLU A 138 -14.18 11.08 11.77
C GLU A 138 -14.87 10.46 12.99
#